data_0aa928bf8907ec5018704a7ff8290cda
#
_entry.id   0aa928bf8907ec5018704a7ff8290cda
#
_cell.length_a   1.000
_cell.length_b   1.000
_cell.length_c   1.000
_cell.angle_alpha   90.00
_cell.angle_beta   90.00
_cell.angle_gamma   90.00
#
_symmetry.space_group_name_H-M   'P 1'
#
loop_
_entity.id
_entity.type
_entity.pdbx_description
1 polymer ?
#
loop_
_entity_poly.entity_id
_entity_poly.type
_entity_poly.pdbx_seq_one_letter_code
_entity_poly.pdbx_strand_id
1 'polypeptide(L)'
;TGVVRLAMPEALKTDYALGTASVPDAGTSWDDWLLPQADPVPPHPPRSSMSYTSGTTGQPKGVRREAMTPVHQQRVAEVNQVAFGLGPGARTLVLTPLYHSAPNVYALNALLLGDLLVLEPRFDARRTLALIERHRITHLYLVPTLMHRLLKLDPAERAAHDLSSLRFVLHGAAPCPAQVKRAMIDWWGPVIHEFYGGGEAGP
;
A
#
# COMPACT_ATOMS: atom_id res chain seq x y z
N THR A 1 7.28 -21.33 8.47
CA THR A 1 7.12 -19.98 7.92
C THR A 1 6.92 -19.03 9.09
N GLY A 2 8.06 -18.45 9.59
CA GLY A 2 8.04 -17.50 10.69
C GLY A 2 7.40 -16.18 10.26
N VAL A 3 6.51 -15.64 11.09
CA VAL A 3 6.01 -14.27 10.94
C VAL A 3 7.02 -13.35 11.63
N VAL A 4 7.72 -12.53 10.88
CA VAL A 4 8.59 -11.50 11.42
C VAL A 4 7.73 -10.31 11.83
N ARG A 5 7.67 -10.00 13.11
CA ARG A 5 7.08 -8.76 13.63
C ARG A 5 8.15 -7.67 13.62
N LEU A 6 7.92 -6.59 12.89
CA LEU A 6 8.71 -5.39 13.02
C LEU A 6 8.30 -4.68 14.31
N ALA A 7 9.18 -4.66 15.30
CA ALA A 7 9.04 -3.77 16.45
C ALA A 7 9.38 -2.36 15.98
N MET A 8 8.39 -1.50 15.93
CA MET A 8 8.60 -0.09 15.66
C MET A 8 9.20 0.60 16.89
N PRO A 9 10.07 1.61 16.71
CA PRO A 9 10.57 2.41 17.84
C PRO A 9 9.42 2.96 18.70
N GLU A 10 9.67 3.11 20.00
CA GLU A 10 8.66 3.54 21.00
C GLU A 10 7.92 4.82 20.59
N ALA A 11 8.64 5.78 19.98
CA ALA A 11 8.07 7.03 19.45
C ALA A 11 7.02 6.82 18.34
N LEU A 12 7.03 5.66 17.67
CA LEU A 12 6.07 5.31 16.64
C LEU A 12 4.94 4.41 17.17
N LYS A 13 5.06 3.88 18.40
CA LYS A 13 4.03 3.01 18.98
C LYS A 13 2.78 3.76 19.43
N THR A 14 2.86 5.05 19.71
CA THR A 14 1.76 5.85 20.24
C THR A 14 0.70 6.18 19.18
N ASP A 15 1.06 6.21 17.90
CA ASP A 15 0.12 6.53 16.82
C ASP A 15 -0.31 5.31 15.99
N TYR A 16 0.35 4.17 16.16
CA TYR A 16 0.01 2.91 15.53
C TYR A 16 -0.56 1.95 16.57
N ALA A 17 -1.81 2.12 16.92
CA ALA A 17 -2.61 0.98 17.31
C ALA A 17 -2.73 0.08 16.06
N LEU A 18 -1.68 -0.63 15.72
CA LEU A 18 -1.80 -1.91 15.04
C LEU A 18 -2.76 -2.68 15.94
N GLY A 19 -4.02 -2.74 15.52
CA GLY A 19 -4.98 -3.57 16.20
C GLY A 19 -4.27 -4.90 16.36
N THR A 20 -3.99 -5.29 17.57
CA THR A 20 -3.47 -6.59 17.93
C THR A 20 -4.58 -7.60 17.65
N ALA A 21 -4.86 -7.82 16.34
CA ALA A 21 -5.35 -9.11 15.94
C ALA A 21 -4.27 -10.04 16.47
N SER A 22 -4.61 -10.84 17.46
CA SER A 22 -3.75 -11.87 18.01
C SER A 22 -3.12 -12.61 16.85
N VAL A 23 -1.87 -12.27 16.53
CA VAL A 23 -1.09 -13.08 15.61
C VAL A 23 -0.92 -14.39 16.37
N PRO A 24 -1.35 -15.52 15.79
CA PRO A 24 -1.16 -16.81 16.44
C PRO A 24 0.29 -16.91 16.90
N ASP A 25 0.51 -17.43 18.06
CA ASP A 25 1.73 -17.49 18.87
C ASP A 25 2.84 -18.36 18.25
N ALA A 26 3.21 -18.13 17.03
CA ALA A 26 4.13 -18.96 16.26
C ALA A 26 5.25 -18.15 15.57
N GLY A 27 5.59 -16.97 16.06
CA GLY A 27 6.65 -16.19 15.47
C GLY A 27 7.67 -15.71 16.50
N THR A 28 8.94 -15.79 16.16
CA THR A 28 10.00 -15.10 16.89
C THR A 28 9.76 -13.60 16.77
N SER A 29 9.88 -12.84 17.87
CA SER A 29 9.82 -11.38 17.79
C SER A 29 10.97 -10.87 16.93
N TRP A 30 10.82 -9.69 16.33
CA TRP A 30 11.90 -9.09 15.54
C TRP A 30 13.16 -8.91 16.38
N ASP A 31 13.01 -8.47 17.62
CA ASP A 31 14.12 -8.24 18.54
C ASP A 31 14.83 -9.54 18.90
N ASP A 32 14.09 -10.61 19.22
CA ASP A 32 14.64 -11.94 19.48
C ASP A 32 15.32 -12.54 18.24
N TRP A 33 14.83 -12.21 17.04
CA TRP A 33 15.45 -12.66 15.79
C TRP A 33 16.74 -11.89 15.48
N LEU A 34 16.83 -10.60 15.83
CA LEU A 34 18.01 -9.77 15.58
C LEU A 34 19.16 -10.08 16.54
N LEU A 35 18.87 -10.40 17.81
CA LEU A 35 19.87 -10.62 18.84
C LEU A 35 20.96 -11.63 18.47
N PRO A 36 20.68 -12.80 17.86
CA PRO A 36 21.71 -13.74 17.45
C PRO A 36 22.44 -13.38 16.14
N GLN A 37 22.04 -12.31 15.44
CA GLN A 37 22.68 -11.87 14.20
C GLN A 37 23.88 -10.95 14.51
N ALA A 38 24.86 -11.48 15.22
CA ALA A 38 25.95 -10.69 15.81
C ALA A 38 26.93 -10.09 14.79
N ASP A 39 27.07 -10.68 13.60
CA ASP A 39 28.04 -10.22 12.61
C ASP A 39 27.34 -9.59 11.38
N PRO A 40 27.74 -8.37 11.00
CA PRO A 40 27.21 -7.78 9.78
C PRO A 40 27.66 -8.62 8.57
N VAL A 41 26.68 -9.20 7.88
CA VAL A 41 26.93 -9.85 6.58
C VAL A 41 27.43 -8.78 5.62
N PRO A 42 28.51 -9.02 4.85
CA PRO A 42 28.95 -8.08 3.84
C PRO A 42 27.79 -7.66 2.92
N PRO A 43 27.70 -6.38 2.57
CA PRO A 43 26.61 -5.92 1.72
C PRO A 43 26.65 -6.65 0.38
N HIS A 44 25.56 -7.37 0.09
CA HIS A 44 25.36 -7.96 -1.22
C HIS A 44 24.74 -6.93 -2.17
N PRO A 45 25.04 -6.99 -3.47
CA PRO A 45 24.35 -6.18 -4.45
C PRO A 45 22.83 -6.36 -4.31
N PRO A 46 22.03 -5.27 -4.37
CA PRO A 46 20.59 -5.37 -4.25
C PRO A 46 20.04 -6.31 -5.34
N ARG A 47 19.25 -7.29 -4.90
CA ARG A 47 18.56 -8.20 -5.82
C ARG A 47 17.18 -7.65 -6.11
N SER A 48 16.73 -7.79 -7.36
CA SER A 48 15.35 -7.46 -7.71
C SER A 48 14.39 -8.43 -7.04
N SER A 49 13.21 -7.93 -6.66
CA SER A 49 12.14 -8.78 -6.12
C SER A 49 11.62 -9.73 -7.20
N MET A 50 11.29 -10.94 -6.81
CA MET A 50 10.60 -11.90 -7.68
C MET A 50 9.12 -11.96 -7.24
N SER A 51 8.24 -11.48 -8.12
CA SER A 51 6.81 -11.57 -7.90
C SER A 51 6.27 -12.89 -8.39
N TYR A 52 5.38 -13.52 -7.61
CA TYR A 52 4.68 -14.74 -8.02
C TYR A 52 3.27 -14.39 -8.47
N THR A 53 2.88 -14.88 -9.64
CA THR A 53 1.50 -14.81 -10.13
C THR A 53 0.84 -16.17 -9.96
N SER A 54 -0.50 -16.19 -9.79
CA SER A 54 -1.26 -17.45 -9.68
C SER A 54 -1.17 -18.36 -10.92
N GLY A 55 -0.69 -17.80 -12.04
CA GLY A 55 -0.61 -18.49 -13.32
C GLY A 55 -1.99 -18.87 -13.88
N THR A 56 -2.14 -18.86 -15.18
CA THR A 56 -3.39 -19.27 -15.87
C THR A 56 -3.62 -20.79 -15.84
N THR A 57 -2.57 -21.55 -15.52
CA THR A 57 -2.59 -23.02 -15.45
C THR A 57 -2.70 -23.57 -14.02
N GLY A 58 -2.96 -22.71 -13.03
CA GLY A 58 -3.07 -23.08 -11.62
C GLY A 58 -1.73 -23.31 -10.90
N GLN A 59 -0.61 -23.25 -11.60
CA GLN A 59 0.72 -23.30 -10.98
C GLN A 59 1.29 -21.89 -10.85
N PRO A 60 1.72 -21.46 -9.64
CA PRO A 60 2.35 -20.17 -9.43
C PRO A 60 3.60 -20.01 -10.30
N LYS A 61 3.71 -18.88 -10.98
CA LYS A 61 4.87 -18.54 -11.81
C LYS A 61 5.62 -17.38 -11.20
N GLY A 62 6.93 -17.55 -10.96
CA GLY A 62 7.81 -16.49 -10.52
C GLY A 62 8.29 -15.65 -11.71
N VAL A 63 8.07 -14.34 -11.63
CA VAL A 63 8.62 -13.38 -12.59
C VAL A 63 10.00 -12.94 -12.12
N ARG A 64 11.05 -13.48 -12.75
CA ARG A 64 12.42 -13.07 -12.46
C ARG A 64 12.76 -11.84 -13.31
N ARG A 65 13.18 -10.78 -12.64
CA ARG A 65 13.63 -9.55 -13.28
C ARG A 65 15.15 -9.47 -13.24
N GLU A 66 15.73 -8.93 -14.28
CA GLU A 66 17.15 -8.60 -14.28
C GLU A 66 17.43 -7.40 -13.34
N ALA A 67 18.65 -7.33 -12.83
CA ALA A 67 19.07 -6.21 -12.01
C ALA A 67 19.03 -4.93 -12.86
N MET A 68 18.33 -3.92 -12.37
CA MET A 68 18.28 -2.62 -13.05
C MET A 68 19.62 -1.89 -12.93
N THR A 69 20.04 -1.26 -14.02
CA THR A 69 21.16 -0.32 -13.97
C THR A 69 20.80 0.91 -13.11
N PRO A 70 21.76 1.64 -12.54
CA PRO A 70 21.47 2.86 -11.77
C PRO A 70 20.61 3.87 -12.53
N VAL A 71 20.83 4.01 -13.82
CA VAL A 71 20.03 4.91 -14.69
C VAL A 71 18.58 4.43 -14.79
N HIS A 72 18.36 3.13 -14.94
CA HIS A 72 16.99 2.57 -14.96
C HIS A 72 16.31 2.72 -13.60
N GLN A 73 17.03 2.50 -12.49
CA GLN A 73 16.49 2.69 -11.15
C GLN A 73 16.01 4.13 -10.94
N GLN A 74 16.80 5.11 -11.34
CA GLN A 74 16.42 6.52 -11.25
C GLN A 74 15.17 6.83 -12.08
N ARG A 75 15.12 6.39 -13.34
CA ARG A 75 13.94 6.59 -14.19
C ARG A 75 12.68 5.92 -13.63
N VAL A 76 12.81 4.71 -13.10
CA VAL A 76 11.67 4.01 -12.45
C VAL A 76 11.22 4.77 -11.21
N ALA A 77 12.14 5.32 -10.41
CA ALA A 77 11.79 6.14 -9.26
C ALA A 77 11.03 7.41 -9.67
N GLU A 78 11.49 8.11 -10.72
CA GLU A 78 10.81 9.29 -11.28
C GLU A 78 9.40 8.95 -11.80
N VAL A 79 9.27 7.85 -12.55
CA VAL A 79 7.97 7.38 -13.05
C VAL A 79 7.04 7.01 -11.91
N ASN A 80 7.53 6.28 -10.91
CA ASN A 80 6.74 5.90 -9.73
C ASN A 80 6.28 7.12 -8.94
N GLN A 81 7.12 8.13 -8.79
CA GLN A 81 6.76 9.37 -8.12
C GLN A 81 5.59 10.07 -8.83
N VAL A 82 5.63 10.16 -10.15
CA VAL A 82 4.55 10.75 -10.95
C VAL A 82 3.31 9.85 -10.98
N ALA A 83 3.49 8.56 -11.25
CA ALA A 83 2.38 7.61 -11.42
C ALA A 83 1.63 7.34 -10.12
N PHE A 84 2.32 7.38 -8.97
CA PHE A 84 1.73 7.16 -7.65
C PHE A 84 1.40 8.47 -6.92
N GLY A 85 1.83 9.60 -7.44
CA GLY A 85 1.64 10.91 -6.84
C GLY A 85 2.40 11.11 -5.52
N LEU A 86 3.29 10.18 -5.14
CA LEU A 86 3.96 10.16 -3.84
C LEU A 86 5.15 11.13 -3.80
N GLY A 87 5.30 11.80 -2.68
CA GLY A 87 6.38 12.74 -2.44
C GLY A 87 6.33 13.30 -1.01
N PRO A 88 7.20 14.27 -0.68
CA PRO A 88 7.21 14.93 0.62
C PRO A 88 5.81 15.47 0.99
N GLY A 89 5.40 15.26 2.23
CA GLY A 89 4.07 15.64 2.72
C GLY A 89 2.98 14.60 2.41
N ALA A 90 3.27 13.50 1.70
CA ALA A 90 2.29 12.46 1.44
C ALA A 90 1.97 11.67 2.72
N ARG A 91 0.70 11.66 3.09
CA ARG A 91 0.14 10.88 4.20
C ARG A 91 -0.71 9.78 3.60
N THR A 92 -0.18 8.58 3.58
CA THR A 92 -0.67 7.46 2.76
C THR A 92 -1.43 6.45 3.58
N LEU A 93 -2.55 5.96 3.04
CA LEU A 93 -3.32 4.85 3.61
C LEU A 93 -3.34 3.69 2.62
N VAL A 94 -3.00 2.49 3.08
CA VAL A 94 -3.07 1.25 2.32
C VAL A 94 -4.01 0.28 3.02
N LEU A 95 -5.04 -0.16 2.30
CA LEU A 95 -6.17 -0.97 2.76
C LEU A 95 -6.18 -2.38 2.16
N THR A 96 -5.19 -2.68 1.34
CA THR A 96 -5.09 -3.93 0.59
C THR A 96 -3.87 -4.72 1.03
N PRO A 97 -3.94 -6.06 0.98
CA PRO A 97 -2.86 -6.90 1.47
C PRO A 97 -1.53 -6.66 0.75
N LEU A 98 -0.45 -6.52 1.53
CA LEU A 98 0.89 -6.23 1.01
C LEU A 98 1.54 -7.41 0.28
N TYR A 99 0.94 -8.59 0.28
CA TYR A 99 1.41 -9.70 -0.55
C TYR A 99 1.09 -9.54 -2.04
N HIS A 100 0.18 -8.62 -2.40
CA HIS A 100 -0.01 -8.20 -3.79
C HIS A 100 1.05 -7.17 -4.20
N SER A 101 1.52 -7.26 -5.43
CA SER A 101 2.62 -6.42 -5.94
C SER A 101 2.30 -4.92 -5.90
N ALA A 102 1.12 -4.51 -6.37
CA ALA A 102 0.77 -3.10 -6.46
C ALA A 102 0.69 -2.39 -5.09
N PRO A 103 -0.07 -2.87 -4.08
CA PRO A 103 -0.06 -2.26 -2.76
C PRO A 103 1.29 -2.35 -2.05
N ASN A 104 2.08 -3.40 -2.30
CA ASN A 104 3.43 -3.53 -1.75
C ASN A 104 4.35 -2.42 -2.27
N VAL A 105 4.44 -2.27 -3.60
CA VAL A 105 5.24 -1.23 -4.22
C VAL A 105 4.76 0.16 -3.80
N TYR A 106 3.45 0.38 -3.73
CA TYR A 106 2.88 1.65 -3.29
C TYR A 106 3.27 1.97 -1.83
N ALA A 107 3.15 1.01 -0.92
CA ALA A 107 3.53 1.18 0.48
C ALA A 107 5.02 1.43 0.66
N LEU A 108 5.89 0.70 -0.06
CA LEU A 108 7.34 0.91 -0.01
C LEU A 108 7.73 2.30 -0.51
N ASN A 109 7.13 2.78 -1.62
CA ASN A 109 7.38 4.14 -2.10
C ASN A 109 6.84 5.19 -1.11
N ALA A 110 5.70 4.94 -0.47
CA ALA A 110 5.17 5.83 0.56
C ALA A 110 6.09 5.94 1.78
N LEU A 111 6.76 4.85 2.18
CA LEU A 111 7.77 4.87 3.25
C LEU A 111 9.04 5.64 2.87
N LEU A 112 9.44 5.59 1.59
CA LEU A 112 10.66 6.23 1.11
C LEU A 112 10.47 7.72 0.80
N LEU A 113 9.29 8.11 0.34
CA LEU A 113 9.03 9.43 -0.25
C LEU A 113 8.04 10.27 0.55
N GLY A 114 7.21 9.66 1.38
CA GLY A 114 6.14 10.30 2.13
C GLY A 114 6.48 10.55 3.60
N ASP A 115 5.55 11.18 4.31
CA ASP A 115 5.70 11.54 5.72
C ASP A 115 4.99 10.54 6.66
N LEU A 116 3.96 9.86 6.16
CA LEU A 116 3.17 8.92 6.96
C LEU A 116 2.68 7.76 6.11
N LEU A 117 2.79 6.55 6.64
CA LEU A 117 2.13 5.37 6.08
C LEU A 117 1.22 4.74 7.16
N VAL A 118 -0.07 4.67 6.88
CA VAL A 118 -1.06 3.94 7.66
C VAL A 118 -1.40 2.64 6.93
N LEU A 119 -1.25 1.52 7.63
CA LEU A 119 -1.62 0.19 7.12
C LEU A 119 -2.86 -0.29 7.87
N GLU A 120 -3.92 -0.58 7.14
CA GLU A 120 -5.12 -1.19 7.71
C GLU A 120 -5.20 -2.65 7.23
N PRO A 121 -5.08 -3.63 8.13
CA PRO A 121 -4.94 -5.04 7.74
C PRO A 121 -6.22 -5.64 7.15
N ARG A 122 -7.37 -5.02 7.44
CA ARG A 122 -8.67 -5.48 6.95
C ARG A 122 -9.54 -4.30 6.56
N PHE A 123 -9.99 -4.27 5.32
CA PHE A 123 -10.86 -3.21 4.82
C PHE A 123 -12.21 -3.19 5.55
N ASP A 124 -12.53 -2.01 6.09
CA ASP A 124 -13.85 -1.61 6.54
C ASP A 124 -14.16 -0.20 6.00
N ALA A 125 -15.34 -0.02 5.40
CA ALA A 125 -15.67 1.22 4.72
C ALA A 125 -15.81 2.41 5.68
N ARG A 126 -16.47 2.22 6.84
CA ARG A 126 -16.63 3.29 7.85
C ARG A 126 -15.29 3.65 8.47
N ARG A 127 -14.52 2.63 8.84
CA ARG A 127 -13.19 2.82 9.40
C ARG A 127 -12.24 3.51 8.41
N THR A 128 -12.37 3.24 7.11
CA THR A 128 -11.59 3.94 6.07
C THR A 128 -11.83 5.45 6.12
N LEU A 129 -13.09 5.90 6.19
CA LEU A 129 -13.41 7.33 6.28
C LEU A 129 -12.87 7.96 7.56
N ALA A 130 -13.03 7.28 8.70
CA ALA A 130 -12.49 7.72 9.97
C ALA A 130 -10.95 7.83 9.98
N LEU A 131 -10.24 6.89 9.31
CA LEU A 131 -8.79 6.95 9.18
C LEU A 131 -8.34 8.10 8.28
N ILE A 132 -9.06 8.36 7.18
CA ILE A 132 -8.77 9.49 6.29
C ILE A 132 -8.85 10.80 7.07
N GLU A 133 -9.93 11.02 7.79
CA GLU A 133 -10.14 12.22 8.62
C GLU A 133 -9.10 12.32 9.73
N ARG A 134 -9.00 11.28 10.59
CA ARG A 134 -8.10 11.24 11.75
C ARG A 134 -6.64 11.52 11.40
N HIS A 135 -6.16 10.88 10.36
CA HIS A 135 -4.76 10.97 9.96
C HIS A 135 -4.50 11.99 8.85
N ARG A 136 -5.53 12.78 8.46
CA ARG A 136 -5.42 13.76 7.37
C ARG A 136 -4.76 13.11 6.13
N ILE A 137 -5.25 11.93 5.76
CA ILE A 137 -4.71 11.15 4.64
C ILE A 137 -4.86 11.95 3.35
N THR A 138 -3.78 12.01 2.60
CA THR A 138 -3.72 12.71 1.31
C THR A 138 -3.66 11.74 0.13
N HIS A 139 -3.10 10.54 0.36
CA HIS A 139 -2.86 9.56 -0.67
C HIS A 139 -3.44 8.20 -0.27
N LEU A 140 -4.08 7.53 -1.23
CA LEU A 140 -4.79 6.28 -0.97
C LEU A 140 -4.65 5.34 -2.17
N TYR A 141 -4.37 4.06 -1.90
CA TYR A 141 -4.45 3.02 -2.92
C TYR A 141 -5.72 2.19 -2.73
N LEU A 142 -6.51 2.07 -3.79
CA LEU A 142 -7.76 1.31 -3.81
C LEU A 142 -7.80 0.30 -4.97
N VAL A 143 -8.75 -0.61 -4.88
CA VAL A 143 -9.20 -1.41 -6.02
C VAL A 143 -10.68 -1.14 -6.26
N PRO A 144 -11.21 -1.34 -7.48
CA PRO A 144 -12.60 -1.00 -7.81
C PRO A 144 -13.64 -1.61 -6.87
N THR A 145 -13.39 -2.82 -6.35
CA THR A 145 -14.27 -3.48 -5.38
C THR A 145 -14.39 -2.68 -4.07
N LEU A 146 -13.30 -2.08 -3.60
CA LEU A 146 -13.31 -1.25 -2.38
C LEU A 146 -14.02 0.08 -2.63
N MET A 147 -13.84 0.68 -3.80
CA MET A 147 -14.59 1.87 -4.21
C MET A 147 -16.10 1.59 -4.20
N HIS A 148 -16.53 0.46 -4.76
CA HIS A 148 -17.93 0.05 -4.75
C HIS A 148 -18.46 -0.16 -3.33
N ARG A 149 -17.66 -0.72 -2.41
CA ARG A 149 -18.05 -0.90 -1.00
C ARG A 149 -18.19 0.44 -0.27
N LEU A 150 -17.32 1.41 -0.53
CA LEU A 150 -17.43 2.77 0.01
C LEU A 150 -18.71 3.45 -0.46
N LEU A 151 -19.05 3.32 -1.73
CA LEU A 151 -20.28 3.90 -2.31
C LEU A 151 -21.57 3.29 -1.76
N LYS A 152 -21.50 2.09 -1.15
CA LYS A 152 -22.66 1.44 -0.48
C LYS A 152 -22.97 1.99 0.91
N LEU A 153 -22.10 2.80 1.49
CA LEU A 153 -22.42 3.50 2.73
C LEU A 153 -23.59 4.46 2.52
N ASP A 154 -24.40 4.63 3.55
CA ASP A 154 -25.48 5.60 3.53
C ASP A 154 -24.97 7.02 3.26
N PRO A 155 -25.74 7.87 2.55
CA PRO A 155 -25.34 9.24 2.28
C PRO A 155 -24.96 10.03 3.55
N ALA A 156 -25.67 9.82 4.65
CA ALA A 156 -25.36 10.43 5.93
C ALA A 156 -24.00 10.01 6.48
N GLU A 157 -23.68 8.71 6.41
CA GLU A 157 -22.37 8.19 6.80
C GLU A 157 -21.24 8.75 5.93
N ARG A 158 -21.47 8.85 4.63
CA ARG A 158 -20.48 9.44 3.70
C ARG A 158 -20.22 10.92 3.96
N ALA A 159 -21.25 11.66 4.38
CA ALA A 159 -21.17 13.09 4.68
C ALA A 159 -20.63 13.38 6.10
N ALA A 160 -20.53 12.39 6.97
CA ALA A 160 -20.14 12.59 8.37
C ALA A 160 -18.64 12.82 8.58
N HIS A 161 -17.81 12.65 7.54
CA HIS A 161 -16.35 12.72 7.65
C HIS A 161 -15.75 13.82 6.77
N ASP A 162 -14.74 14.51 7.30
CA ASP A 162 -13.92 15.46 6.52
C ASP A 162 -12.88 14.71 5.67
N LEU A 163 -13.14 14.65 4.38
CA LEU A 163 -12.26 14.02 3.39
C LEU A 163 -11.45 15.04 2.58
N SER A 164 -11.49 16.32 2.94
CA SER A 164 -10.85 17.44 2.22
C SER A 164 -9.33 17.34 2.14
N SER A 165 -8.72 16.47 2.92
CA SER A 165 -7.28 16.22 2.87
C SER A 165 -6.86 15.39 1.66
N LEU A 166 -7.76 14.64 1.01
CA LEU A 166 -7.45 13.79 -0.14
C LEU A 166 -6.94 14.62 -1.32
N ARG A 167 -5.85 14.17 -1.93
CA ARG A 167 -5.20 14.80 -3.08
C ARG A 167 -4.97 13.83 -4.23
N PHE A 168 -4.68 12.57 -3.91
CA PHE A 168 -4.34 11.56 -4.91
C PHE A 168 -4.84 10.19 -4.46
N VAL A 169 -5.85 9.68 -5.13
CA VAL A 169 -6.42 8.35 -4.88
C VAL A 169 -6.17 7.48 -6.09
N LEU A 170 -5.20 6.59 -5.97
CA LEU A 170 -4.82 5.68 -7.03
C LEU A 170 -5.65 4.41 -6.98
N HIS A 171 -6.18 3.98 -8.11
CA HIS A 171 -6.80 2.67 -8.23
C HIS A 171 -6.27 1.87 -9.42
N GLY A 172 -6.35 0.56 -9.32
CA GLY A 172 -5.91 -0.34 -10.38
C GLY A 172 -6.22 -1.79 -10.06
N ALA A 173 -5.46 -2.70 -10.62
CA ALA A 173 -5.52 -4.16 -10.47
C ALA A 173 -6.76 -4.83 -11.09
N ALA A 174 -7.79 -4.08 -11.49
CA ALA A 174 -8.97 -4.59 -12.18
C ALA A 174 -9.64 -3.46 -12.97
N PRO A 175 -10.41 -3.76 -14.04
CA PRO A 175 -11.23 -2.77 -14.72
C PRO A 175 -12.21 -2.10 -13.76
N CYS A 176 -12.28 -0.77 -13.78
CA CYS A 176 -13.22 -0.02 -12.98
C CYS A 176 -14.47 0.32 -13.79
N PRO A 177 -15.68 -0.11 -13.34
CA PRO A 177 -16.91 0.30 -14.01
C PRO A 177 -17.04 1.82 -14.03
N ALA A 178 -17.39 2.39 -15.20
CA ALA A 178 -17.44 3.84 -15.38
C ALA A 178 -18.36 4.55 -14.37
N GLN A 179 -19.49 3.91 -14.01
CA GLN A 179 -20.43 4.42 -13.02
C GLN A 179 -19.80 4.49 -11.60
N VAL A 180 -18.98 3.52 -11.23
CA VAL A 180 -18.28 3.51 -9.93
C VAL A 180 -17.26 4.64 -9.90
N LYS A 181 -16.47 4.78 -10.97
CA LYS A 181 -15.47 5.84 -11.07
C LYS A 181 -16.11 7.23 -11.03
N ARG A 182 -17.19 7.46 -11.78
CA ARG A 182 -17.94 8.73 -11.77
C ARG A 182 -18.47 9.05 -10.38
N ALA A 183 -19.14 8.10 -9.74
CA ALA A 183 -19.67 8.30 -8.40
C ALA A 183 -18.59 8.61 -7.36
N MET A 184 -17.39 8.03 -7.48
CA MET A 184 -16.25 8.38 -6.62
C MET A 184 -15.73 9.79 -6.90
N ILE A 185 -15.65 10.20 -8.18
CA ILE A 185 -15.25 11.56 -8.56
C ILE A 185 -16.28 12.58 -8.07
N ASP A 186 -17.56 12.29 -8.21
CA ASP A 186 -18.65 13.16 -7.72
C ASP A 186 -18.58 13.33 -6.18
N TRP A 187 -18.14 12.30 -5.46
CA TRP A 187 -18.03 12.34 -4.00
C TRP A 187 -16.71 12.92 -3.50
N TRP A 188 -15.55 12.47 -4.04
CA TRP A 188 -14.22 12.82 -3.54
C TRP A 188 -13.54 13.93 -4.34
N GLY A 189 -14.13 14.32 -5.47
CA GLY A 189 -13.55 15.29 -6.38
C GLY A 189 -12.56 14.69 -7.39
N PRO A 190 -11.85 15.52 -8.15
CA PRO A 190 -10.96 15.12 -9.24
C PRO A 190 -9.61 14.59 -8.74
N VAL A 191 -9.63 13.79 -7.67
CA VAL A 191 -8.45 13.18 -7.04
C VAL A 191 -8.28 11.72 -7.39
N ILE A 192 -9.19 11.15 -8.22
CA ILE A 192 -9.22 9.74 -8.59
C ILE A 192 -8.36 9.51 -9.83
N HIS A 193 -7.31 8.72 -9.67
CA HIS A 193 -6.37 8.35 -10.72
C HIS A 193 -6.40 6.85 -10.98
N GLU A 194 -6.21 6.44 -12.23
CA GLU A 194 -6.16 5.03 -12.61
C GLU A 194 -4.77 4.63 -13.07
N PHE A 195 -4.31 3.50 -12.57
CA PHE A 195 -3.07 2.87 -12.98
C PHE A 195 -3.37 1.56 -13.72
N TYR A 196 -2.78 1.41 -14.88
CA TYR A 196 -2.78 0.15 -15.63
C TYR A 196 -1.38 -0.44 -15.66
N GLY A 197 -1.24 -1.66 -15.17
CA GLY A 197 0.02 -2.40 -15.17
C GLY A 197 -0.17 -3.85 -14.73
N GLY A 198 0.82 -4.66 -14.98
CA GLY A 198 0.85 -6.07 -14.58
C GLY A 198 2.20 -6.44 -14.00
N GLY A 199 2.23 -7.48 -13.18
CA GLY A 199 3.46 -7.99 -12.58
C GLY A 199 4.52 -8.41 -13.59
N GLU A 200 4.09 -8.80 -14.78
CA GLU A 200 4.94 -9.21 -15.90
C GLU A 200 5.57 -8.04 -16.65
N ALA A 201 4.84 -6.94 -16.77
CA ALA A 201 5.28 -5.75 -17.50
C ALA A 201 6.31 -4.90 -16.72
N GLY A 202 6.45 -5.16 -15.43
CA GLY A 202 7.26 -4.36 -14.54
C GLY A 202 6.66 -2.98 -14.23
N PRO A 203 7.24 -2.25 -13.29
CA PRO A 203 7.07 -0.82 -13.23
C PRO A 203 7.86 -0.20 -14.36
#